data_6ff11dcdb9c0f9c02a6daa5c914d0116
#
_entry.id   6ff11dcdb9c0f9c02a6daa5c914d0116
#
_cell.length_a   1.000
_cell.length_b   1.000
_cell.length_c   1.000
_cell.angle_alpha   90.00
_cell.angle_beta   90.00
_cell.angle_gamma   90.00
#
_symmetry.space_group_name_H-M   'P 1'
#
loop_
_entity.id
_entity.type
_entity.pdbx_description
1 polymer ?
#
loop_
_entity_poly.entity_id
_entity_poly.type
_entity_poly.pdbx_seq_one_letter_code
_entity_poly.pdbx_strand_id
1 'polypeptide(L)'
;SGVTREARERVVRFLSEVLNVEEYPLTVMDRPVESETCKIVENSYRATLLAFMDEWSRFAEKHGVDIVKVIQAIKVRPTHSNIMFPGPGIGGYCLPKDGALGQWGIRHLLKDEELNFPITTAAININDARGVHAAELTCDALAAMDKPVAGAAVLICGCSYREDVGDTRYSGSELIARRLAELAAVI
;
A
#
# COMPACT_ATOMS: atom_id res chain seq x y z
N SER A 1 23.88 5.72 -6.62
CA SER A 1 24.22 5.79 -8.05
C SER A 1 24.63 7.20 -8.47
N GLY A 2 25.18 7.35 -9.67
CA GLY A 2 25.54 8.64 -10.28
C GLY A 2 25.74 8.47 -11.77
N VAL A 3 25.54 9.55 -12.54
CA VAL A 3 25.70 9.55 -14.01
C VAL A 3 27.16 9.30 -14.42
N THR A 4 28.10 9.78 -13.58
CA THR A 4 29.54 9.51 -13.76
C THR A 4 30.08 8.83 -12.50
N ARG A 5 31.26 8.21 -12.63
CA ARG A 5 31.97 7.63 -11.49
C ARG A 5 32.26 8.68 -10.41
N GLU A 6 32.73 9.86 -10.81
CA GLU A 6 33.01 10.94 -9.87
C GLU A 6 31.74 11.39 -9.12
N ALA A 7 30.61 11.59 -9.83
CA ALA A 7 29.35 11.95 -9.21
C ALA A 7 28.90 10.88 -8.19
N ARG A 8 29.05 9.60 -8.52
CA ARG A 8 28.74 8.49 -7.64
C ARG A 8 29.60 8.52 -6.35
N GLU A 9 30.91 8.69 -6.50
CA GLU A 9 31.85 8.75 -5.38
C GLU A 9 31.55 9.95 -4.45
N ARG A 10 31.19 11.11 -5.01
CA ARG A 10 30.79 12.29 -4.23
C ARG A 10 29.48 12.05 -3.44
N VAL A 11 28.49 11.43 -4.05
CA VAL A 11 27.22 11.11 -3.39
C VAL A 11 27.44 10.07 -2.27
N VAL A 12 28.25 9.04 -2.51
CA VAL A 12 28.58 8.05 -1.48
C VAL A 12 29.24 8.71 -0.27
N ARG A 13 30.24 9.57 -0.50
CA ARG A 13 30.92 10.31 0.57
C ARG A 13 29.93 11.14 1.38
N PHE A 14 29.11 11.96 0.71
CA PHE A 14 28.11 12.80 1.37
C PHE A 14 27.13 11.98 2.20
N LEU A 15 26.57 10.92 1.62
CA LEU A 15 25.59 10.08 2.33
C LEU A 15 26.22 9.33 3.51
N SER A 16 27.49 8.94 3.41
CA SER A 16 28.20 8.31 4.53
C SER A 16 28.44 9.24 5.72
N GLU A 17 28.41 10.55 5.51
CA GLU A 17 28.54 11.55 6.58
C GLU A 17 27.22 11.87 7.30
N VAL A 18 26.05 11.68 6.60
CA VAL A 18 24.74 12.09 7.11
C VAL A 18 23.82 10.92 7.48
N LEU A 19 24.15 9.70 7.07
CA LEU A 19 23.37 8.49 7.35
C LEU A 19 24.14 7.54 8.26
N ASN A 20 23.41 6.72 9.03
CA ASN A 20 24.00 5.64 9.83
C ASN A 20 24.39 4.45 8.94
N VAL A 21 25.52 4.59 8.23
CA VAL A 21 25.97 3.57 7.26
C VAL A 21 26.67 2.38 7.92
N GLU A 22 26.98 2.46 9.21
CA GLU A 22 27.53 1.35 10.00
C GLU A 22 26.45 0.27 10.21
N GLU A 23 25.24 0.69 10.54
CA GLU A 23 24.10 -0.20 10.75
C GLU A 23 23.38 -0.53 9.43
N TYR A 24 23.28 0.46 8.53
CA TYR A 24 22.60 0.36 7.24
C TYR A 24 23.56 0.68 6.08
N PRO A 25 24.38 -0.27 5.63
CA PRO A 25 25.37 -0.02 4.57
C PRO A 25 24.76 0.48 3.27
N LEU A 26 25.44 1.41 2.61
CA LEU A 26 25.02 1.91 1.31
C LEU A 26 25.24 0.84 0.23
N THR A 27 24.18 0.49 -0.47
CA THR A 27 24.27 -0.29 -1.70
C THR A 27 24.54 0.64 -2.88
N VAL A 28 25.72 0.57 -3.43
CA VAL A 28 26.17 1.44 -4.55
C VAL A 28 25.84 0.77 -5.88
N MET A 29 24.94 1.39 -6.64
CA MET A 29 24.53 0.92 -7.98
C MET A 29 25.30 1.67 -9.07
N ASP A 30 25.52 1.01 -10.21
CA ASP A 30 26.35 1.55 -11.29
C ASP A 30 25.63 2.64 -12.07
N ARG A 31 24.33 2.49 -12.31
CA ARG A 31 23.53 3.40 -13.13
C ARG A 31 22.37 4.00 -12.34
N PRO A 32 21.99 5.27 -12.61
CA PRO A 32 20.82 5.90 -11.98
C PRO A 32 19.53 5.09 -12.14
N VAL A 33 19.29 4.52 -13.34
CA VAL A 33 18.10 3.72 -13.61
C VAL A 33 17.96 2.51 -12.65
N GLU A 34 19.06 1.95 -12.20
CA GLU A 34 19.01 0.82 -11.25
C GLU A 34 18.50 1.26 -9.88
N SER A 35 18.93 2.42 -9.39
CA SER A 35 18.42 2.96 -8.11
C SER A 35 16.99 3.47 -8.22
N GLU A 36 16.59 4.03 -9.36
CA GLU A 36 15.20 4.41 -9.65
C GLU A 36 14.30 3.16 -9.69
N THR A 37 14.72 2.13 -10.42
CA THR A 37 14.02 0.84 -10.49
C THR A 37 13.91 0.19 -9.12
N CYS A 38 14.98 0.22 -8.32
CA CYS A 38 14.98 -0.32 -6.97
C CYS A 38 13.85 0.32 -6.12
N LYS A 39 13.68 1.64 -6.21
CA LYS A 39 12.62 2.34 -5.47
C LYS A 39 11.22 1.96 -5.94
N ILE A 40 11.00 1.84 -7.24
CA ILE A 40 9.70 1.46 -7.80
C ILE A 40 9.38 0.00 -7.45
N VAL A 41 10.35 -0.91 -7.57
CA VAL A 41 10.17 -2.33 -7.24
C VAL A 41 9.86 -2.51 -5.75
N GLU A 42 10.57 -1.80 -4.85
CA GLU A 42 10.33 -1.88 -3.40
C GLU A 42 8.89 -1.47 -3.05
N ASN A 43 8.42 -0.36 -3.61
CA ASN A 43 7.06 0.12 -3.36
C ASN A 43 6.00 -0.81 -4.00
N SER A 44 6.23 -1.31 -5.21
CA SER A 44 5.33 -2.27 -5.87
C SER A 44 5.25 -3.60 -5.10
N TYR A 45 6.37 -4.08 -4.57
CA TYR A 45 6.43 -5.27 -3.72
C TYR A 45 5.56 -5.10 -2.47
N ARG A 46 5.68 -3.98 -1.76
CA ARG A 46 4.87 -3.69 -0.57
C ARG A 46 3.38 -3.60 -0.90
N ALA A 47 3.04 -2.90 -1.99
CA ALA A 47 1.66 -2.80 -2.46
C ALA A 47 1.06 -4.17 -2.81
N THR A 48 1.85 -5.05 -3.42
CA THR A 48 1.45 -6.44 -3.74
C THR A 48 1.22 -7.28 -2.49
N LEU A 49 2.09 -7.16 -1.48
CA LEU A 49 1.90 -7.88 -0.21
C LEU A 49 0.61 -7.45 0.50
N LEU A 50 0.29 -6.15 0.48
CA LEU A 50 -0.95 -5.65 1.05
C LEU A 50 -2.16 -6.16 0.29
N ALA A 51 -2.15 -6.13 -1.04
CA ALA A 51 -3.22 -6.67 -1.87
C ALA A 51 -3.43 -8.18 -1.65
N PHE A 52 -2.34 -8.95 -1.56
CA PHE A 52 -2.40 -10.37 -1.25
C PHE A 52 -3.08 -10.64 0.11
N MET A 53 -2.73 -9.87 1.12
CA MET A 53 -3.35 -10.02 2.44
C MET A 53 -4.79 -9.53 2.48
N ASP A 54 -5.16 -8.61 1.60
CA ASP A 54 -6.53 -8.19 1.44
C ASP A 54 -7.43 -9.32 0.89
N GLU A 55 -6.99 -10.04 -0.12
CA GLU A 55 -7.73 -11.20 -0.63
C GLU A 55 -7.98 -12.24 0.48
N TRP A 56 -6.96 -12.55 1.27
CA TRP A 56 -7.09 -13.48 2.40
C TRP A 56 -7.94 -12.94 3.54
N SER A 57 -7.98 -11.62 3.75
CA SER A 57 -8.88 -11.04 4.73
C SER A 57 -10.35 -11.22 4.34
N ARG A 58 -10.68 -11.05 3.06
CA ARG A 58 -12.04 -11.27 2.54
C ARG A 58 -12.48 -12.73 2.70
N PHE A 59 -11.55 -13.68 2.44
CA PHE A 59 -11.80 -15.08 2.74
C PHE A 59 -12.08 -15.30 4.23
N ALA A 60 -11.26 -14.72 5.09
CA ALA A 60 -11.36 -14.86 6.53
C ALA A 60 -12.67 -14.28 7.07
N GLU A 61 -13.07 -13.08 6.62
CA GLU A 61 -14.34 -12.42 6.93
C GLU A 61 -15.53 -13.34 6.60
N LYS A 62 -15.52 -13.92 5.40
CA LYS A 62 -16.63 -14.79 4.93
C LYS A 62 -16.73 -16.11 5.68
N HIS A 63 -15.62 -16.64 6.17
CA HIS A 63 -15.56 -17.96 6.79
C HIS A 63 -15.32 -17.92 8.31
N GLY A 64 -15.35 -16.75 8.95
CA GLY A 64 -15.17 -16.61 10.39
C GLY A 64 -13.75 -16.95 10.86
N VAL A 65 -12.74 -16.75 10.01
CA VAL A 65 -11.32 -16.98 10.33
C VAL A 65 -10.71 -15.70 10.90
N ASP A 66 -10.00 -15.80 12.00
CA ASP A 66 -9.23 -14.69 12.56
C ASP A 66 -7.91 -14.52 11.77
N ILE A 67 -7.91 -13.66 10.77
CA ILE A 67 -6.76 -13.41 9.92
C ILE A 67 -5.56 -12.86 10.70
N VAL A 68 -5.79 -12.13 11.78
CA VAL A 68 -4.73 -11.56 12.62
C VAL A 68 -3.94 -12.68 13.29
N LYS A 69 -4.61 -13.67 13.86
CA LYS A 69 -3.94 -14.87 14.43
C LYS A 69 -3.19 -15.67 13.39
N VAL A 70 -3.76 -15.82 12.20
CA VAL A 70 -3.10 -16.51 11.08
C VAL A 70 -1.80 -15.81 10.72
N ILE A 71 -1.84 -14.48 10.54
CA ILE A 71 -0.65 -13.67 10.24
C ILE A 71 0.39 -13.77 11.36
N GLN A 72 -0.02 -13.67 12.62
CA GLN A 72 0.89 -13.79 13.77
C GLN A 72 1.59 -15.15 13.79
N ALA A 73 0.88 -16.24 13.50
CA ALA A 73 1.45 -17.57 13.40
C ALA A 73 2.46 -17.70 12.26
N ILE A 74 2.19 -17.08 11.10
CA ILE A 74 3.10 -17.08 9.95
C ILE A 74 4.37 -16.27 10.27
N LYS A 75 4.25 -15.13 10.95
CA LYS A 75 5.37 -14.24 11.31
C LYS A 75 6.42 -14.87 12.23
N VAL A 76 6.10 -15.96 12.90
CA VAL A 76 7.08 -16.72 13.71
C VAL A 76 8.24 -17.24 12.85
N ARG A 77 7.98 -17.51 11.57
CA ARG A 77 9.02 -17.95 10.63
C ARG A 77 9.85 -16.74 10.17
N PRO A 78 11.18 -16.68 10.40
CA PRO A 78 12.02 -15.51 10.07
C PRO A 78 11.88 -15.05 8.63
N THR A 79 11.76 -15.97 7.67
CA THR A 79 11.61 -15.67 6.24
C THR A 79 10.25 -15.04 5.87
N HIS A 80 9.29 -15.01 6.78
CA HIS A 80 7.95 -14.48 6.60
C HIS A 80 7.61 -13.35 7.60
N SER A 81 8.62 -12.86 8.33
CA SER A 81 8.42 -11.81 9.35
C SER A 81 7.87 -10.50 8.78
N ASN A 82 8.07 -10.27 7.48
CA ASN A 82 7.61 -9.08 6.75
C ASN A 82 6.18 -9.18 6.21
N ILE A 83 5.45 -10.29 6.44
CA ILE A 83 4.03 -10.37 6.06
C ILE A 83 3.24 -9.22 6.71
N MET A 84 2.38 -8.58 5.96
CA MET A 84 1.66 -7.39 6.38
C MET A 84 0.25 -7.73 6.87
N PHE A 85 -0.31 -6.89 7.74
CA PHE A 85 -1.71 -6.99 8.13
C PHE A 85 -2.59 -6.31 7.07
N PRO A 86 -3.80 -6.84 6.79
CA PRO A 86 -4.76 -6.16 5.95
C PRO A 86 -5.27 -4.89 6.64
N GLY A 87 -5.74 -3.93 5.86
CA GLY A 87 -6.25 -2.66 6.36
C GLY A 87 -7.24 -2.02 5.37
N PRO A 88 -7.70 -0.79 5.62
CA PRO A 88 -8.71 -0.12 4.78
C PRO A 88 -8.17 0.45 3.47
N GLY A 89 -7.06 -0.07 2.98
CA GLY A 89 -6.40 0.34 1.76
C GLY A 89 -5.01 0.92 1.97
N ILE A 90 -4.35 1.26 0.87
CA ILE A 90 -3.05 1.92 0.88
C ILE A 90 -3.28 3.42 0.70
N GLY A 91 -2.76 4.21 1.64
CA GLY A 91 -2.71 5.65 1.51
C GLY A 91 -1.27 6.17 1.34
N GLY A 92 -1.14 7.49 1.41
CA GLY A 92 0.12 8.18 1.16
C GLY A 92 0.38 8.38 -0.32
N TYR A 93 1.50 9.00 -0.64
CA TYR A 93 1.74 9.45 -2.02
C TYR A 93 2.44 8.40 -2.90
N CYS A 94 3.27 7.54 -2.34
CA CYS A 94 4.15 6.66 -3.11
C CYS A 94 3.50 5.34 -3.52
N LEU A 95 3.04 4.56 -2.57
CA LEU A 95 2.55 3.21 -2.83
C LEU A 95 1.35 3.14 -3.79
N PRO A 96 0.37 4.05 -3.73
CA PRO A 96 -0.77 4.00 -4.66
C PRO A 96 -0.40 4.18 -6.13
N LYS A 97 0.71 4.87 -6.45
CA LYS A 97 1.06 5.26 -7.82
C LYS A 97 2.33 4.64 -8.40
N ASP A 98 3.29 4.23 -7.56
CA ASP A 98 4.62 3.86 -8.06
C ASP A 98 4.61 2.61 -8.94
N GLY A 99 3.73 1.66 -8.69
CA GLY A 99 3.50 0.54 -9.60
C GLY A 99 3.02 1.00 -10.99
N ALA A 100 2.16 2.00 -11.04
CA ALA A 100 1.68 2.58 -12.30
C ALA A 100 2.80 3.34 -13.05
N LEU A 101 3.77 3.94 -12.35
CA LEU A 101 4.94 4.55 -12.99
C LEU A 101 5.78 3.55 -13.77
N GLY A 102 5.97 2.34 -13.24
CA GLY A 102 6.64 1.26 -13.96
C GLY A 102 5.93 0.91 -15.28
N GLN A 103 4.62 0.75 -15.24
CA GLN A 103 3.81 0.50 -16.45
C GLN A 103 3.84 1.68 -17.43
N TRP A 104 3.78 2.90 -16.91
CA TRP A 104 3.90 4.10 -17.73
C TRP A 104 5.25 4.13 -18.45
N GLY A 105 6.34 3.83 -17.74
CA GLY A 105 7.69 3.77 -18.30
C GLY A 105 7.82 2.75 -19.43
N ILE A 106 7.24 1.57 -19.29
CA ILE A 106 7.20 0.55 -20.35
C ILE A 106 6.55 1.11 -21.61
N ARG A 107 5.37 1.69 -21.51
CA ARG A 107 4.60 2.17 -22.66
C ARG A 107 5.19 3.41 -23.30
N HIS A 108 5.65 4.38 -22.50
CA HIS A 108 6.01 5.71 -23.02
C HIS A 108 7.51 5.92 -23.23
N LEU A 109 8.35 5.28 -22.42
CA LEU A 109 9.81 5.42 -22.51
C LEU A 109 10.42 4.27 -23.31
N LEU A 110 10.06 3.04 -23.02
CA LEU A 110 10.60 1.86 -23.69
C LEU A 110 9.83 1.54 -24.97
N LYS A 111 8.58 2.00 -25.10
CA LYS A 111 7.68 1.71 -26.23
C LYS A 111 7.52 0.20 -26.48
N ASP A 112 7.52 -0.55 -25.38
CA ASP A 112 7.33 -1.99 -25.39
C ASP A 112 5.83 -2.28 -25.19
N GLU A 113 5.17 -2.78 -26.22
CA GLU A 113 3.76 -3.11 -26.20
C GLU A 113 3.48 -4.54 -25.70
N GLU A 114 4.48 -5.39 -25.66
CA GLU A 114 4.37 -6.79 -25.25
C GLU A 114 4.55 -6.95 -23.74
N LEU A 115 5.43 -6.15 -23.14
CA LEU A 115 5.69 -6.20 -21.71
C LEU A 115 4.54 -5.55 -20.91
N ASN A 116 4.01 -6.28 -19.95
CA ASN A 116 3.02 -5.77 -19.00
C ASN A 116 3.29 -6.30 -17.59
N PHE A 117 2.67 -5.66 -16.59
CA PHE A 117 2.80 -6.03 -15.17
C PHE A 117 1.44 -6.44 -14.59
N PRO A 118 0.95 -7.66 -14.90
CA PRO A 118 -0.40 -8.09 -14.47
C PRO A 118 -0.54 -8.13 -12.94
N ILE A 119 0.47 -8.59 -12.21
CA ILE A 119 0.46 -8.62 -10.73
C ILE A 119 0.36 -7.21 -10.16
N THR A 120 1.16 -6.28 -10.67
CA THR A 120 1.14 -4.89 -10.21
C THR A 120 -0.21 -4.22 -10.49
N THR A 121 -0.79 -4.47 -11.66
CA THR A 121 -2.13 -3.97 -12.02
C THR A 121 -3.20 -4.53 -11.09
N ALA A 122 -3.18 -5.83 -10.85
CA ALA A 122 -4.12 -6.46 -9.93
C ALA A 122 -3.98 -5.90 -8.51
N ALA A 123 -2.76 -5.73 -8.02
CA ALA A 123 -2.49 -5.17 -6.70
C ALA A 123 -3.02 -3.74 -6.54
N ILE A 124 -2.85 -2.88 -7.55
CA ILE A 124 -3.40 -1.52 -7.55
C ILE A 124 -4.92 -1.57 -7.42
N ASN A 125 -5.59 -2.35 -8.28
CA ASN A 125 -7.05 -2.44 -8.30
C ASN A 125 -7.63 -2.97 -6.97
N ILE A 126 -6.99 -3.97 -6.38
CA ILE A 126 -7.38 -4.53 -5.07
C ILE A 126 -7.26 -3.46 -3.98
N ASN A 127 -6.11 -2.79 -3.91
CA ASN A 127 -5.87 -1.77 -2.91
C ASN A 127 -6.83 -0.57 -3.04
N ASP A 128 -7.13 -0.13 -4.26
CA ASP A 128 -8.06 0.97 -4.52
C ASP A 128 -9.52 0.62 -4.12
N ALA A 129 -9.90 -0.64 -4.22
CA ALA A 129 -11.24 -1.09 -3.83
C ALA A 129 -11.41 -1.25 -2.30
N ARG A 130 -10.35 -1.19 -1.53
CA ARG A 130 -10.38 -1.56 -0.10
C ARG A 130 -11.20 -0.63 0.78
N GLY A 131 -11.13 0.68 0.55
CA GLY A 131 -11.93 1.65 1.28
C GLY A 131 -13.44 1.43 1.06
N VAL A 132 -13.84 1.08 -0.15
CA VAL A 132 -15.24 0.74 -0.48
C VAL A 132 -15.68 -0.51 0.27
N HIS A 133 -14.83 -1.55 0.30
CA HIS A 133 -15.12 -2.77 1.04
C HIS A 133 -15.30 -2.52 2.56
N ALA A 134 -14.49 -1.65 3.15
CA ALA A 134 -14.66 -1.27 4.56
C ALA A 134 -16.02 -0.57 4.82
N ALA A 135 -16.50 0.23 3.87
CA ALA A 135 -17.84 0.81 3.96
C ALA A 135 -18.93 -0.27 3.83
N GLU A 136 -18.76 -1.26 2.96
CA GLU A 136 -19.68 -2.41 2.84
C GLU A 136 -19.75 -3.20 4.14
N LEU A 137 -18.62 -3.51 4.79
CA LEU A 137 -18.59 -4.16 6.11
C LEU A 137 -19.31 -3.34 7.18
N THR A 138 -19.24 -2.00 7.09
CA THR A 138 -19.99 -1.12 7.98
C THR A 138 -21.50 -1.25 7.76
N CYS A 139 -21.93 -1.34 6.50
CA CYS A 139 -23.35 -1.56 6.16
C CYS A 139 -23.82 -2.93 6.67
N ASP A 140 -23.03 -3.98 6.49
CA ASP A 140 -23.36 -5.33 6.97
C ASP A 140 -23.47 -5.36 8.51
N ALA A 141 -22.57 -4.67 9.21
CA ALA A 141 -22.62 -4.54 10.66
C ALA A 141 -23.88 -3.78 11.14
N LEU A 142 -24.28 -2.71 10.45
CA LEU A 142 -25.53 -2.01 10.74
C LEU A 142 -26.75 -2.89 10.50
N ALA A 143 -26.77 -3.62 9.39
CA ALA A 143 -27.85 -4.56 9.07
C ALA A 143 -27.96 -5.68 10.11
N ALA A 144 -26.85 -6.21 10.61
CA ALA A 144 -26.84 -7.22 11.68
C ALA A 144 -27.38 -6.66 13.03
N MET A 145 -27.44 -5.34 13.20
CA MET A 145 -28.04 -4.66 14.35
C MET A 145 -29.47 -4.18 14.08
N ASP A 146 -30.09 -4.57 12.98
CA ASP A 146 -31.39 -4.09 12.51
C ASP A 146 -31.45 -2.54 12.35
N LYS A 147 -30.33 -1.93 11.97
CA LYS A 147 -30.23 -0.47 11.75
C LYS A 147 -30.12 -0.17 10.25
N PRO A 148 -30.96 0.72 9.72
CA PRO A 148 -30.79 1.19 8.35
C PRO A 148 -29.50 2.02 8.22
N VAL A 149 -28.83 1.95 7.08
CA VAL A 149 -27.64 2.78 6.79
C VAL A 149 -28.03 4.25 6.68
N ALA A 150 -29.16 4.53 6.02
CA ALA A 150 -29.68 5.88 5.87
C ALA A 150 -30.02 6.49 7.24
N GLY A 151 -29.40 7.61 7.55
CA GLY A 151 -29.54 8.31 8.83
C GLY A 151 -28.75 7.70 9.99
N ALA A 152 -28.00 6.61 9.77
CA ALA A 152 -27.10 6.08 10.80
C ALA A 152 -25.93 7.04 11.03
N ALA A 153 -25.63 7.34 12.30
CA ALA A 153 -24.42 8.10 12.67
C ALA A 153 -23.22 7.15 12.72
N VAL A 154 -22.21 7.42 11.90
CA VAL A 154 -20.98 6.63 11.81
C VAL A 154 -19.77 7.51 12.11
N LEU A 155 -19.02 7.18 13.15
CA LEU A 155 -17.77 7.86 13.50
C LEU A 155 -16.60 7.12 12.87
N ILE A 156 -15.84 7.82 12.03
CA ILE A 156 -14.57 7.33 11.49
C ILE A 156 -13.43 7.85 12.38
N CYS A 157 -12.74 6.93 13.07
CA CYS A 157 -11.65 7.27 13.97
C CYS A 157 -10.33 7.42 13.21
N GLY A 158 -9.95 8.67 12.92
CA GLY A 158 -8.72 9.03 12.22
C GLY A 158 -8.92 9.30 10.74
N CYS A 159 -8.20 10.30 10.25
CA CYS A 159 -8.26 10.72 8.84
C CYS A 159 -6.92 10.57 8.12
N SER A 160 -5.83 10.31 8.82
CA SER A 160 -4.52 10.04 8.21
C SER A 160 -4.47 8.63 7.63
N TYR A 161 -3.65 8.44 6.60
CA TYR A 161 -3.48 7.12 5.98
C TYR A 161 -2.70 6.14 6.87
N ARG A 162 -2.05 6.62 7.90
CA ARG A 162 -1.22 5.86 8.83
C ARG A 162 -1.26 6.51 10.22
N GLU A 163 -1.10 5.69 11.26
CA GLU A 163 -0.91 6.14 12.63
C GLU A 163 0.34 7.03 12.76
N ASP A 164 0.31 7.98 13.68
CA ASP A 164 1.40 8.91 14.00
C ASP A 164 1.96 9.72 12.81
N VAL A 165 1.18 9.86 11.74
CA VAL A 165 1.55 10.63 10.55
C VAL A 165 0.44 11.64 10.24
N GLY A 166 0.79 12.92 10.12
CA GLY A 166 -0.13 14.00 9.77
C GLY A 166 -0.42 14.13 8.25
N ASP A 167 -0.48 13.02 7.52
CA ASP A 167 -0.70 12.99 6.07
C ASP A 167 -2.01 12.28 5.73
N THR A 168 -2.93 12.98 5.09
CA THR A 168 -4.26 12.49 4.72
C THR A 168 -4.38 12.09 3.24
N ARG A 169 -3.29 12.23 2.46
CA ARG A 169 -3.33 11.93 1.03
C ARG A 169 -3.67 10.47 0.77
N TYR A 170 -4.66 10.25 -0.08
CA TYR A 170 -5.15 8.92 -0.44
C TYR A 170 -5.53 8.05 0.78
N SER A 171 -5.98 8.67 1.87
CA SER A 171 -6.43 7.92 3.03
C SER A 171 -7.69 7.11 2.69
N GLY A 172 -7.72 5.86 3.15
CA GLY A 172 -8.91 5.00 3.05
C GLY A 172 -10.13 5.59 3.76
N SER A 173 -9.93 6.43 4.77
CA SER A 173 -11.00 7.13 5.50
C SER A 173 -11.85 8.02 4.57
N GLU A 174 -11.24 8.66 3.57
CA GLU A 174 -11.98 9.47 2.60
C GLU A 174 -12.91 8.61 1.75
N LEU A 175 -12.44 7.46 1.24
CA LEU A 175 -13.24 6.55 0.43
C LEU A 175 -14.39 5.95 1.24
N ILE A 176 -14.14 5.58 2.50
CA ILE A 176 -15.16 5.08 3.42
C ILE A 176 -16.23 6.15 3.65
N ALA A 177 -15.82 7.37 4.01
CA ALA A 177 -16.74 8.48 4.27
C ALA A 177 -17.60 8.81 3.04
N ARG A 178 -17.00 8.91 1.86
CA ARG A 178 -17.71 9.17 0.60
C ARG A 178 -18.74 8.08 0.33
N ARG A 179 -18.36 6.81 0.44
CA ARG A 179 -19.26 5.68 0.17
C ARG A 179 -20.42 5.62 1.14
N LEU A 180 -20.20 5.84 2.44
CA LEU A 180 -21.25 5.87 3.43
C LEU A 180 -22.18 7.09 3.26
N ALA A 181 -21.65 8.26 2.91
CA ALA A 181 -22.44 9.45 2.59
C ALA A 181 -23.34 9.25 1.36
N GLU A 182 -22.88 8.57 0.31
CA GLU A 182 -23.70 8.16 -0.85
C GLU A 182 -24.90 7.29 -0.43
N LEU A 183 -24.77 6.54 0.65
CA LEU A 183 -25.82 5.70 1.23
C LEU A 183 -26.64 6.43 2.30
N ALA A 184 -26.50 7.76 2.36
CA ALA A 184 -27.20 8.66 3.27
C ALA A 184 -26.92 8.41 4.78
N ALA A 185 -25.77 7.84 5.12
CA ALA A 185 -25.27 7.84 6.50
C ALA A 185 -24.81 9.25 6.90
N VAL A 186 -24.80 9.54 8.20
CA VAL A 186 -24.23 10.76 8.79
C VAL A 186 -22.83 10.45 9.29
N ILE A 187 -21.81 11.12 8.73
CA ILE A 187 -20.39 10.86 9.05
C ILE A 187 -19.85 11.98 9.96
#